data_7a171344f90b3a2860543220ea775751
#
_entry.id   7a171344f90b3a2860543220ea775751
#
_cell.length_a   1.000
_cell.length_b   1.000
_cell.length_c   1.000
_cell.angle_alpha   90.00
_cell.angle_beta   90.00
_cell.angle_gamma   90.00
#
_symmetry.space_group_name_H-M   'P 1'
#
loop_
_entity.id
_entity.type
_entity.pdbx_description
1 polymer ?
#
loop_
_entity_poly.entity_id
_entity_poly.type
_entity_poly.pdbx_seq_one_letter_code
_entity_poly.pdbx_strand_id
1 'polypeptide(L)'
;MCGIAGWIDCRRLCDSAAIMRRMAQTMVPRGPDSGGFYTDDNCALAHRRLSVIDPARSAQPMTRKTALDSYTIVYNGELYNTAEIRSELESTGISFTSSGDTEVLLWAYITWGEACLDKLNGIYAFAVWQEKEKQLFLARDRIGVKPLFYYEYAGGLIFASEIKTLLAHPMIEPVVDRDGIAQIMLLGLSLIHISEPTRHLRIS
;
A
#
# COMPACT_ATOMS: atom_id res chain seq x y z
N MET A 1 -0.92 12.62 -7.45
CA MET A 1 -0.45 11.68 -6.39
C MET A 1 -0.80 10.27 -6.78
N CYS A 2 0.05 9.29 -6.50
CA CYS A 2 -0.28 7.88 -6.76
C CYS A 2 -1.46 7.38 -5.91
N GLY A 3 -2.02 6.24 -6.27
CA GLY A 3 -3.04 5.52 -5.52
C GLY A 3 -2.67 4.06 -5.39
N ILE A 4 -2.86 3.51 -4.19
CA ILE A 4 -2.68 2.09 -3.89
C ILE A 4 -3.98 1.48 -3.42
N ALA A 5 -4.20 0.22 -3.75
CA ALA A 5 -5.29 -0.59 -3.22
C ALA A 5 -4.86 -2.05 -3.15
N GLY A 6 -5.47 -2.80 -2.27
CA GLY A 6 -5.25 -4.23 -2.16
C GLY A 6 -6.36 -4.94 -1.41
N TRP A 7 -6.38 -6.24 -1.61
CA TRP A 7 -7.31 -7.16 -0.97
C TRP A 7 -6.59 -8.48 -0.69
N ILE A 8 -6.66 -8.93 0.55
CA ILE A 8 -6.19 -10.27 0.97
C ILE A 8 -7.31 -11.06 1.61
N ASP A 9 -7.33 -12.37 1.37
CA ASP A 9 -8.23 -13.31 2.01
C ASP A 9 -7.51 -14.65 2.23
N CYS A 10 -7.51 -15.16 3.46
CA CYS A 10 -6.89 -16.44 3.80
C CYS A 10 -7.61 -17.64 3.17
N ARG A 11 -8.85 -17.47 2.71
CA ARG A 11 -9.68 -18.52 2.09
C ARG A 11 -9.45 -18.69 0.59
N ARG A 12 -8.75 -17.85 -0.07
CA ARG A 12 -8.57 -17.73 -1.52
C ARG A 12 -9.48 -16.71 -2.19
N LEU A 13 -8.88 -15.89 -3.01
CA LEU A 13 -9.59 -14.84 -3.75
C LEU A 13 -10.39 -15.40 -4.92
N CYS A 14 -11.63 -14.92 -5.06
CA CYS A 14 -12.47 -15.16 -6.25
C CYS A 14 -12.59 -13.85 -7.03
N ASP A 15 -12.53 -13.94 -8.37
CA ASP A 15 -12.69 -12.78 -9.28
C ASP A 15 -11.79 -11.59 -8.99
N SER A 16 -10.63 -11.84 -8.34
CA SER A 16 -9.71 -10.83 -7.85
C SER A 16 -9.33 -9.80 -8.92
N ALA A 17 -9.08 -10.25 -10.14
CA ALA A 17 -8.68 -9.37 -11.24
C ALA A 17 -9.80 -8.37 -11.64
N ALA A 18 -11.07 -8.81 -11.67
CA ALA A 18 -12.20 -7.95 -12.00
C ALA A 18 -12.45 -6.92 -10.88
N ILE A 19 -12.41 -7.37 -9.63
CA ILE A 19 -12.59 -6.51 -8.45
C ILE A 19 -11.48 -5.46 -8.39
N MET A 20 -10.22 -5.87 -8.54
CA MET A 20 -9.09 -4.94 -8.49
C MET A 20 -9.10 -3.92 -9.63
N ARG A 21 -9.52 -4.31 -10.85
CA ARG A 21 -9.72 -3.34 -11.95
C ARG A 21 -10.76 -2.29 -11.59
N ARG A 22 -11.89 -2.71 -11.01
CA ARG A 22 -12.94 -1.78 -10.56
C ARG A 22 -12.45 -0.83 -9.48
N MET A 23 -11.75 -1.33 -8.47
CA MET A 23 -11.11 -0.52 -7.43
C MET A 23 -10.09 0.45 -8.03
N ALA A 24 -9.19 -0.02 -8.88
CA ALA A 24 -8.18 0.82 -9.51
C ALA A 24 -8.78 1.91 -10.41
N GLN A 25 -9.91 1.64 -11.07
CA GLN A 25 -10.60 2.63 -11.91
C GLN A 25 -11.04 3.86 -11.10
N THR A 26 -11.44 3.69 -9.84
CA THR A 26 -11.81 4.82 -8.97
C THR A 26 -10.63 5.73 -8.65
N MET A 27 -9.39 5.22 -8.71
CA MET A 27 -8.16 5.95 -8.41
C MET A 27 -7.52 6.62 -9.64
N VAL A 28 -8.11 6.51 -10.85
CA VAL A 28 -7.59 7.17 -12.05
C VAL A 28 -7.34 8.66 -11.87
N PRO A 29 -8.22 9.44 -11.19
CA PRO A 29 -7.95 10.86 -10.95
C PRO A 29 -6.69 11.14 -10.12
N ARG A 30 -6.25 10.17 -9.28
CA ARG A 30 -5.00 10.29 -8.50
C ARG A 30 -3.76 9.98 -9.33
N GLY A 31 -3.85 8.91 -10.12
CA GLY A 31 -2.75 8.39 -10.92
C GLY A 31 -3.18 8.09 -12.35
N PRO A 32 -3.28 9.12 -13.20
CA PRO A 32 -3.81 8.97 -14.56
C PRO A 32 -2.84 8.30 -15.53
N ASP A 33 -1.52 8.40 -15.28
CA ASP A 33 -0.50 8.09 -16.29
C ASP A 33 -0.36 6.60 -16.57
N SER A 34 -0.39 5.78 -15.53
CA SER A 34 -0.28 4.32 -15.68
C SER A 34 -0.88 3.58 -14.50
N GLY A 35 -1.03 2.26 -14.64
CA GLY A 35 -1.49 1.39 -13.58
C GLY A 35 -0.90 0.00 -13.71
N GLY A 36 -0.78 -0.70 -12.58
CA GLY A 36 -0.32 -2.08 -12.53
C GLY A 36 -1.12 -2.89 -11.53
N PHE A 37 -1.07 -4.20 -11.71
CA PHE A 37 -1.76 -5.19 -10.90
C PHE A 37 -0.84 -6.35 -10.56
N TYR A 38 -1.04 -6.91 -9.38
CA TYR A 38 -0.49 -8.18 -8.94
C TYR A 38 -1.63 -9.01 -8.37
N THR A 39 -1.66 -10.29 -8.66
CA THR A 39 -2.62 -11.23 -8.07
C THR A 39 -1.99 -12.58 -7.86
N ASP A 40 -2.27 -13.19 -6.72
CA ASP A 40 -2.06 -14.60 -6.44
C ASP A 40 -3.33 -15.21 -5.83
N ASP A 41 -3.21 -16.38 -5.22
CA ASP A 41 -4.38 -17.09 -4.63
C ASP A 41 -4.99 -16.35 -3.43
N ASN A 42 -4.21 -15.55 -2.70
CA ASN A 42 -4.62 -14.93 -1.45
C ASN A 42 -4.48 -13.41 -1.43
N CYS A 43 -3.79 -12.83 -2.42
CA CYS A 43 -3.52 -11.39 -2.47
C CYS A 43 -3.80 -10.80 -3.85
N ALA A 44 -4.39 -9.62 -3.86
CA ALA A 44 -4.52 -8.81 -5.06
C ALA A 44 -4.12 -7.36 -4.73
N LEU A 45 -3.20 -6.80 -5.50
CA LEU A 45 -2.69 -5.44 -5.33
C LEU A 45 -2.89 -4.64 -6.61
N ALA A 46 -3.19 -3.36 -6.47
CA ALA A 46 -3.27 -2.41 -7.57
C ALA A 46 -2.53 -1.13 -7.25
N HIS A 47 -1.92 -0.57 -8.26
CA HIS A 47 -1.28 0.74 -8.21
C HIS A 47 -1.75 1.61 -9.38
N ARG A 48 -2.02 2.89 -9.10
CA ARG A 48 -2.24 3.94 -10.10
C ARG A 48 -1.18 5.01 -9.92
N ARG A 49 -0.53 5.38 -11.01
CA ARG A 49 0.66 6.22 -11.00
C ARG A 49 0.39 7.62 -11.55
N LEU A 50 0.89 8.61 -10.83
CA LEU A 50 1.25 9.91 -11.37
C LEU A 50 2.78 9.93 -11.48
N SER A 51 3.30 9.98 -12.70
CA SER A 51 4.74 9.85 -12.97
C SER A 51 5.47 11.15 -12.60
N VAL A 52 6.43 11.06 -11.67
CA VAL A 52 7.27 12.20 -11.26
C VAL A 52 8.75 11.88 -11.51
N ILE A 53 9.21 10.67 -11.18
CA ILE A 53 10.60 10.24 -11.27
C ILE A 53 10.68 8.85 -11.91
N ASP A 54 11.65 8.65 -12.83
CA ASP A 54 12.00 7.39 -13.51
C ASP A 54 10.78 6.56 -13.98
N PRO A 55 10.11 6.95 -15.09
CA PRO A 55 8.90 6.26 -15.56
C PRO A 55 9.15 4.81 -15.95
N ALA A 56 10.35 4.49 -16.42
CA ALA A 56 10.64 3.19 -17.06
C ALA A 56 10.96 2.08 -16.05
N ARG A 57 11.54 2.40 -14.89
CA ARG A 57 12.09 1.38 -13.96
C ARG A 57 11.41 1.35 -12.58
N SER A 58 10.42 2.19 -12.34
CA SER A 58 9.67 2.25 -11.09
C SER A 58 8.22 1.80 -11.24
N ALA A 59 7.96 0.85 -12.15
CA ALA A 59 6.62 0.27 -12.31
C ALA A 59 6.19 -0.44 -11.01
N GLN A 60 4.92 -0.28 -10.65
CA GLN A 60 4.32 -0.92 -9.49
C GLN A 60 3.02 -1.63 -9.88
N PRO A 61 2.63 -2.72 -9.20
CA PRO A 61 3.32 -3.38 -8.07
C PRO A 61 4.73 -3.85 -8.44
N MET A 62 5.71 -3.71 -7.53
CA MET A 62 7.09 -4.12 -7.76
C MET A 62 7.38 -5.38 -6.95
N THR A 63 7.93 -6.40 -7.60
CA THR A 63 8.28 -7.67 -6.95
C THR A 63 9.80 -7.86 -6.89
N ARG A 64 10.28 -8.35 -5.75
CA ARG A 64 11.65 -8.85 -5.57
C ARG A 64 11.61 -10.24 -4.97
N LYS A 65 12.47 -11.13 -5.50
CA LYS A 65 12.61 -12.51 -5.04
C LYS A 65 13.92 -12.67 -4.31
N THR A 66 13.85 -13.35 -3.17
CA THR A 66 15.01 -13.82 -2.41
C THR A 66 15.11 -15.34 -2.55
N ALA A 67 16.14 -15.95 -1.97
CA ALA A 67 16.23 -17.40 -1.89
C ALA A 67 15.11 -18.02 -1.02
N LEU A 68 14.50 -17.24 -0.15
CA LEU A 68 13.52 -17.71 0.84
C LEU A 68 12.09 -17.42 0.43
N ASP A 69 11.81 -16.26 -0.18
CA ASP A 69 10.46 -15.79 -0.44
C ASP A 69 10.40 -14.75 -1.58
N SER A 70 9.17 -14.39 -1.96
CA SER A 70 8.84 -13.35 -2.94
C SER A 70 8.08 -12.22 -2.25
N TYR A 71 8.51 -10.99 -2.46
CA TYR A 71 7.95 -9.78 -1.84
C TYR A 71 7.43 -8.84 -2.91
N THR A 72 6.19 -8.39 -2.77
CA THR A 72 5.56 -7.46 -3.72
C THR A 72 5.07 -6.21 -2.99
N ILE A 73 5.51 -5.04 -3.44
CA ILE A 73 5.15 -3.74 -2.86
C ILE A 73 4.22 -2.94 -3.76
N VAL A 74 3.27 -2.24 -3.14
CA VAL A 74 2.59 -1.05 -3.68
C VAL A 74 2.85 0.12 -2.74
N TYR A 75 3.23 1.27 -3.32
CA TYR A 75 3.72 2.42 -2.57
C TYR A 75 3.22 3.74 -3.17
N ASN A 76 2.75 4.61 -2.30
CA ASN A 76 2.37 5.99 -2.59
C ASN A 76 3.10 6.90 -1.62
N GLY A 77 4.17 7.54 -2.04
CA GLY A 77 4.97 8.35 -1.14
C GLY A 77 6.18 8.96 -1.80
N GLU A 78 7.05 9.48 -0.94
CA GLU A 78 8.37 9.99 -1.26
C GLU A 78 9.26 9.81 -0.02
N LEU A 79 10.38 9.13 -0.17
CA LEU A 79 11.41 8.99 0.86
C LEU A 79 12.49 10.05 0.66
N TYR A 80 12.69 10.89 1.66
CA TYR A 80 13.66 11.98 1.62
C TYR A 80 15.10 11.49 1.82
N ASN A 81 15.28 10.39 2.57
CA ASN A 81 16.58 9.79 2.84
C ASN A 81 16.87 8.53 2.01
N THR A 82 16.36 8.47 0.79
CA THR A 82 16.54 7.32 -0.13
C THR A 82 18.01 6.99 -0.37
N ALA A 83 18.88 8.01 -0.53
CA ALA A 83 20.30 7.82 -0.81
C ALA A 83 21.05 7.17 0.36
N GLU A 84 20.73 7.57 1.60
CA GLU A 84 21.33 7.03 2.83
C GLU A 84 20.95 5.56 3.02
N ILE A 85 19.64 5.24 2.90
CA ILE A 85 19.14 3.88 3.01
C ILE A 85 19.73 3.00 1.91
N ARG A 86 19.80 3.50 0.68
CA ARG A 86 20.42 2.80 -0.46
C ARG A 86 21.87 2.44 -0.15
N SER A 87 22.67 3.41 0.32
CA SER A 87 24.09 3.20 0.65
C SER A 87 24.27 2.15 1.76
N GLU A 88 23.41 2.18 2.78
CA GLU A 88 23.42 1.18 3.86
C GLU A 88 23.12 -0.23 3.31
N LEU A 89 22.10 -0.36 2.47
CA LEU A 89 21.73 -1.64 1.86
C LEU A 89 22.81 -2.16 0.88
N GLU A 90 23.42 -1.29 0.09
CA GLU A 90 24.55 -1.65 -0.80
C GLU A 90 25.74 -2.18 0.01
N SER A 91 25.99 -1.65 1.21
CA SER A 91 27.04 -2.15 2.11
C SER A 91 26.78 -3.59 2.59
N THR A 92 25.55 -4.06 2.55
CA THR A 92 25.17 -5.46 2.86
C THR A 92 25.21 -6.39 1.64
N GLY A 93 25.59 -5.87 0.46
CA GLY A 93 25.71 -6.65 -0.77
C GLY A 93 24.46 -6.62 -1.67
N ILE A 94 23.46 -5.79 -1.36
CA ILE A 94 22.28 -5.64 -2.19
C ILE A 94 22.61 -4.80 -3.41
N SER A 95 22.17 -5.27 -4.59
CA SER A 95 22.29 -4.54 -5.86
C SER A 95 20.93 -4.06 -6.32
N PHE A 96 20.86 -2.81 -6.75
CA PHE A 96 19.63 -2.18 -7.24
C PHE A 96 19.54 -2.18 -8.76
N THR A 97 18.33 -2.29 -9.28
CA THR A 97 18.01 -2.27 -10.71
C THR A 97 17.38 -0.97 -11.18
N SER A 98 16.89 -0.16 -10.21
CA SER A 98 16.27 1.15 -10.45
C SER A 98 16.90 2.24 -9.60
N SER A 99 16.67 3.49 -9.96
CA SER A 99 17.06 4.65 -9.18
C SER A 99 15.95 5.12 -8.20
N GLY A 100 14.76 4.52 -8.28
CA GLY A 100 13.59 4.94 -7.51
C GLY A 100 13.63 4.50 -6.04
N ASP A 101 12.88 5.24 -5.22
CA ASP A 101 12.70 4.98 -3.79
C ASP A 101 11.87 3.73 -3.50
N THR A 102 10.99 3.32 -4.40
CA THR A 102 10.17 2.10 -4.25
C THR A 102 11.02 0.85 -4.08
N GLU A 103 12.09 0.70 -4.87
CA GLU A 103 12.99 -0.46 -4.76
C GLU A 103 13.80 -0.41 -3.45
N VAL A 104 14.24 0.77 -3.06
CA VAL A 104 14.96 0.98 -1.79
C VAL A 104 14.07 0.62 -0.60
N LEU A 105 12.82 1.08 -0.61
CA LEU A 105 11.85 0.76 0.43
C LEU A 105 11.56 -0.75 0.51
N LEU A 106 11.41 -1.41 -0.63
CA LEU A 106 11.17 -2.84 -0.67
C LEU A 106 12.36 -3.63 -0.11
N TRP A 107 13.59 -3.29 -0.49
CA TRP A 107 14.79 -3.92 0.06
C TRP A 107 15.01 -3.58 1.55
N ALA A 108 14.65 -2.39 2.00
CA ALA A 108 14.67 -2.02 3.41
C ALA A 108 13.76 -2.94 4.23
N TYR A 109 12.53 -3.18 3.75
CA TYR A 109 11.61 -4.11 4.40
C TYR A 109 12.11 -5.57 4.36
N ILE A 110 12.63 -6.03 3.23
CA ILE A 110 13.19 -7.39 3.10
C ILE A 110 14.34 -7.62 4.09
N THR A 111 15.18 -6.60 4.30
CA THR A 111 16.39 -6.70 5.11
C THR A 111 16.10 -6.53 6.61
N TRP A 112 15.26 -5.56 6.98
CA TRP A 112 15.05 -5.16 8.38
C TRP A 112 13.65 -5.46 8.91
N GLY A 113 12.74 -5.99 8.07
CA GLY A 113 11.34 -6.21 8.45
C GLY A 113 10.67 -4.90 8.87
N GLU A 114 9.86 -4.97 9.93
CA GLU A 114 9.15 -3.82 10.49
C GLU A 114 10.09 -2.72 11.00
N ALA A 115 11.29 -3.07 11.47
CA ALA A 115 12.28 -2.11 11.95
C ALA A 115 12.78 -1.14 10.86
N CYS A 116 12.50 -1.42 9.58
CA CYS A 116 12.77 -0.47 8.51
C CYS A 116 12.10 0.89 8.77
N LEU A 117 10.92 0.91 9.40
CA LEU A 117 10.17 2.14 9.67
C LEU A 117 10.91 3.15 10.54
N ASP A 118 11.78 2.68 11.44
CA ASP A 118 12.60 3.56 12.30
C ASP A 118 13.69 4.28 11.50
N LYS A 119 14.03 3.75 10.32
CA LYS A 119 15.02 4.33 9.42
C LYS A 119 14.41 5.24 8.35
N LEU A 120 13.10 5.11 8.08
CA LEU A 120 12.46 5.88 7.03
C LEU A 120 12.22 7.34 7.44
N ASN A 121 12.65 8.26 6.58
CA ASN A 121 12.30 9.67 6.64
C ASN A 121 11.57 10.05 5.35
N GLY A 122 10.29 10.40 5.46
CA GLY A 122 9.47 10.71 4.29
C GLY A 122 7.97 10.73 4.58
N ILE A 123 7.20 10.87 3.53
CA ILE A 123 5.73 10.81 3.55
C ILE A 123 5.30 9.61 2.72
N TYR A 124 4.59 8.65 3.32
CA TYR A 124 4.32 7.39 2.66
C TYR A 124 3.07 6.67 3.15
N ALA A 125 2.50 5.90 2.23
CA ALA A 125 1.62 4.78 2.52
C ALA A 125 2.04 3.63 1.60
N PHE A 126 2.29 2.44 2.16
CA PHE A 126 2.67 1.29 1.38
C PHE A 126 2.15 -0.02 1.95
N ALA A 127 2.11 -1.02 1.09
CA ALA A 127 1.80 -2.39 1.45
C ALA A 127 2.87 -3.30 0.86
N VAL A 128 3.37 -4.24 1.65
CA VAL A 128 4.25 -5.32 1.18
C VAL A 128 3.56 -6.65 1.42
N TRP A 129 3.38 -7.42 0.36
CA TRP A 129 2.91 -8.79 0.39
C TRP A 129 4.08 -9.74 0.37
N GLN A 130 4.10 -10.67 1.32
CA GLN A 130 5.05 -11.77 1.42
C GLN A 130 4.34 -13.07 1.02
N GLU A 131 4.71 -13.60 -0.13
CA GLU A 131 3.92 -14.64 -0.82
C GLU A 131 3.91 -15.97 -0.08
N LYS A 132 5.05 -16.45 0.40
CA LYS A 132 5.17 -17.76 1.07
C LYS A 132 4.56 -17.75 2.45
N GLU A 133 4.83 -16.70 3.24
CA GLU A 133 4.29 -16.56 4.60
C GLU A 133 2.84 -16.08 4.61
N LYS A 134 2.30 -15.69 3.43
CA LYS A 134 0.94 -15.13 3.27
C LYS A 134 0.68 -13.96 4.21
N GLN A 135 1.65 -13.07 4.33
CA GLN A 135 1.59 -11.92 5.21
C GLN A 135 1.51 -10.62 4.42
N LEU A 136 0.62 -9.74 4.84
CA LEU A 136 0.55 -8.37 4.37
C LEU A 136 1.05 -7.43 5.46
N PHE A 137 2.08 -6.66 5.13
CA PHE A 137 2.54 -5.55 5.95
C PHE A 137 2.00 -4.24 5.39
N LEU A 138 1.29 -3.47 6.21
CA LEU A 138 0.75 -2.16 5.87
C LEU A 138 1.42 -1.10 6.74
N ALA A 139 1.89 -0.02 6.12
CA ALA A 139 2.45 1.10 6.86
C ALA A 139 2.02 2.45 6.27
N ARG A 140 1.93 3.43 7.15
CA ARG A 140 1.63 4.82 6.82
C ARG A 140 2.57 5.74 7.58
N ASP A 141 2.93 6.89 7.02
CA ASP A 141 3.78 7.88 7.69
C ASP A 141 3.16 8.37 9.00
N ARG A 142 4.02 8.77 9.95
CA ARG A 142 3.63 9.10 11.34
C ARG A 142 2.61 10.22 11.46
N ILE A 143 2.61 11.16 10.51
CA ILE A 143 1.69 12.31 10.50
C ILE A 143 0.43 11.98 9.68
N GLY A 144 0.44 10.90 8.91
CA GLY A 144 -0.67 10.50 8.06
C GLY A 144 -0.85 11.39 6.83
N VAL A 145 0.23 11.93 6.28
CA VAL A 145 0.19 12.79 5.07
C VAL A 145 -0.33 12.02 3.87
N LYS A 146 0.11 10.77 3.70
CA LYS A 146 -0.44 9.91 2.65
C LYS A 146 -1.66 9.15 3.16
N PRO A 147 -2.81 9.24 2.48
CA PRO A 147 -4.01 8.55 2.93
C PRO A 147 -3.88 7.03 2.76
N LEU A 148 -4.34 6.31 3.77
CA LEU A 148 -4.47 4.86 3.77
C LEU A 148 -5.68 4.50 4.64
N PHE A 149 -6.68 3.86 4.02
CA PHE A 149 -7.90 3.37 4.65
C PHE A 149 -7.94 1.86 4.52
N TYR A 150 -8.51 1.18 5.50
CA TYR A 150 -8.66 -0.26 5.46
C TYR A 150 -9.98 -0.73 6.07
N TYR A 151 -10.42 -1.91 5.68
CA TYR A 151 -11.57 -2.61 6.18
C TYR A 151 -11.19 -4.05 6.51
N GLU A 152 -11.26 -4.42 7.77
CA GLU A 152 -11.01 -5.79 8.25
C GLU A 152 -12.31 -6.58 8.27
N TYR A 153 -12.24 -7.84 7.89
CA TYR A 153 -13.32 -8.81 8.02
C TYR A 153 -12.76 -10.19 8.38
N ALA A 154 -13.64 -11.12 8.76
CA ALA A 154 -13.22 -12.47 9.16
C ALA A 154 -12.45 -13.18 8.04
N GLY A 155 -11.13 -13.27 8.20
CA GLY A 155 -10.20 -13.95 7.28
C GLY A 155 -9.60 -13.07 6.21
N GLY A 156 -9.74 -11.73 6.27
CA GLY A 156 -9.13 -10.88 5.26
C GLY A 156 -9.13 -9.39 5.60
N LEU A 157 -8.57 -8.63 4.67
CA LEU A 157 -8.46 -7.18 4.75
C LEU A 157 -8.51 -6.58 3.35
N ILE A 158 -9.18 -5.45 3.25
CA ILE A 158 -9.20 -4.60 2.05
C ILE A 158 -8.61 -3.24 2.43
N PHE A 159 -7.70 -2.70 1.61
CA PHE A 159 -7.12 -1.39 1.85
C PHE A 159 -7.09 -0.53 0.58
N ALA A 160 -7.08 0.77 0.75
CA ALA A 160 -6.96 1.71 -0.37
C ALA A 160 -6.53 3.12 0.07
N SER A 161 -6.03 3.89 -0.88
CA SER A 161 -5.73 5.31 -0.70
C SER A 161 -6.97 6.20 -0.59
N GLU A 162 -8.15 5.72 -0.96
CA GLU A 162 -9.41 6.49 -0.97
C GLU A 162 -10.59 5.63 -0.54
N ILE A 163 -11.52 6.22 0.22
CA ILE A 163 -12.73 5.53 0.69
C ILE A 163 -13.58 5.03 -0.48
N LYS A 164 -13.76 5.84 -1.54
CA LYS A 164 -14.52 5.42 -2.72
C LYS A 164 -13.94 4.16 -3.38
N THR A 165 -12.63 3.94 -3.22
CA THR A 165 -11.96 2.74 -3.72
C THR A 165 -12.29 1.53 -2.85
N LEU A 166 -12.35 1.69 -1.52
CA LEU A 166 -12.87 0.63 -0.64
C LEU A 166 -14.31 0.28 -0.99
N LEU A 167 -15.18 1.28 -1.12
CA LEU A 167 -16.60 1.10 -1.45
C LEU A 167 -16.84 0.48 -2.84
N ALA A 168 -15.84 0.47 -3.71
CA ALA A 168 -15.90 -0.27 -4.96
C ALA A 168 -15.75 -1.80 -4.77
N HIS A 169 -15.30 -2.27 -3.61
CA HIS A 169 -15.20 -3.69 -3.31
C HIS A 169 -16.58 -4.26 -2.94
N PRO A 170 -17.00 -5.43 -3.51
CA PRO A 170 -18.36 -5.96 -3.32
C PRO A 170 -18.68 -6.41 -1.90
N MET A 171 -17.67 -6.63 -1.05
CA MET A 171 -17.86 -7.02 0.35
C MET A 171 -18.11 -5.82 1.28
N ILE A 172 -17.95 -4.59 0.80
CA ILE A 172 -18.15 -3.41 1.62
C ILE A 172 -19.50 -2.79 1.28
N GLU A 173 -20.40 -2.87 2.24
CA GLU A 173 -21.70 -2.20 2.17
C GLU A 173 -21.55 -0.77 2.71
N PRO A 174 -21.89 0.26 1.92
CA PRO A 174 -21.82 1.63 2.39
C PRO A 174 -22.96 1.91 3.36
N VAL A 175 -22.64 2.01 4.65
CA VAL A 175 -23.60 2.37 5.71
C VAL A 175 -23.27 3.76 6.22
N VAL A 176 -24.26 4.65 6.21
CA VAL A 176 -24.16 5.99 6.82
C VAL A 176 -24.77 5.91 8.21
N ASP A 177 -23.96 6.12 9.25
CA ASP A 177 -24.43 6.14 10.62
C ASP A 177 -24.74 7.57 11.10
N ARG A 178 -25.59 7.66 12.15
CA ARG A 178 -26.01 8.96 12.72
C ARG A 178 -24.85 9.70 13.39
N ASP A 179 -23.93 8.96 14.03
CA ASP A 179 -22.82 9.56 14.77
C ASP A 179 -21.80 10.15 13.81
N GLY A 180 -21.53 9.47 12.68
CA GLY A 180 -20.70 9.99 11.60
C GLY A 180 -21.25 11.27 10.98
N ILE A 181 -22.58 11.35 10.78
CA ILE A 181 -23.24 12.58 10.29
C ILE A 181 -23.11 13.70 11.32
N ALA A 182 -23.39 13.41 12.60
CA ALA A 182 -23.29 14.40 13.66
C ALA A 182 -21.86 14.97 13.79
N GLN A 183 -20.85 14.10 13.68
CA GLN A 183 -19.46 14.52 13.72
C GLN A 183 -19.07 15.42 12.54
N ILE A 184 -19.50 15.07 11.33
CA ILE A 184 -19.28 15.92 10.15
C ILE A 184 -19.92 17.29 10.33
N MET A 185 -21.15 17.34 10.87
CA MET A 185 -21.87 18.59 11.10
C MET A 185 -21.26 19.45 12.22
N LEU A 186 -20.74 18.81 13.28
CA LEU A 186 -20.18 19.54 14.43
C LEU A 186 -18.75 20.00 14.20
N LEU A 187 -17.95 19.19 13.54
CA LEU A 187 -16.50 19.41 13.42
C LEU A 187 -16.08 19.87 12.02
N GLY A 188 -16.97 19.80 11.05
CA GLY A 188 -16.63 20.04 9.64
C GLY A 188 -15.63 19.03 9.07
N LEU A 189 -15.28 18.01 9.85
CA LEU A 189 -14.29 16.99 9.54
C LEU A 189 -14.83 15.61 9.88
N SER A 190 -14.59 14.63 9.07
CA SER A 190 -14.84 13.23 9.40
C SER A 190 -13.73 12.72 10.35
N LEU A 191 -14.08 11.89 11.35
CA LEU A 191 -13.11 11.20 12.23
C LEU A 191 -12.08 10.37 11.48
N ILE A 192 -12.32 10.02 10.24
CA ILE A 192 -11.39 9.39 9.32
C ILE A 192 -10.08 10.17 9.16
N HIS A 193 -10.08 11.47 9.44
CA HIS A 193 -8.91 12.33 9.44
C HIS A 193 -8.19 12.40 10.79
N ILE A 194 -8.78 11.84 11.85
CA ILE A 194 -8.27 11.85 13.23
C ILE A 194 -7.73 10.45 13.63
N SER A 195 -7.83 9.45 12.75
CA SER A 195 -7.34 8.10 13.05
C SER A 195 -5.83 8.08 13.28
N GLU A 196 -5.41 7.30 14.27
CA GLU A 196 -4.06 7.17 14.79
C GLU A 196 -2.98 7.08 13.70
N PRO A 197 -1.84 7.77 13.87
CA PRO A 197 -0.86 7.99 12.81
C PRO A 197 -0.09 6.74 12.37
N THR A 198 -0.11 5.66 13.15
CA THR A 198 0.64 4.45 12.78
C THR A 198 0.01 3.21 13.40
N ARG A 199 -0.67 2.41 12.60
CA ARG A 199 -1.09 1.08 13.01
C ARG A 199 -0.44 0.06 12.06
N HIS A 200 0.41 -0.79 12.63
CA HIS A 200 0.96 -1.93 11.93
C HIS A 200 -0.07 -3.06 11.98
N LEU A 201 -0.51 -3.51 10.83
CA LEU A 201 -1.37 -4.68 10.72
C LEU A 201 -0.58 -5.83 10.14
N ARG A 202 -0.43 -6.87 10.92
CA ARG A 202 0.06 -8.17 10.51
C ARG A 202 -1.12 -9.12 10.52
N ILE A 203 -1.47 -9.65 9.36
CA ILE A 203 -2.48 -10.70 9.23
C ILE A 203 -1.72 -11.95 8.82
N SER A 204 -1.67 -12.91 9.70
CA SER A 204 -1.11 -14.26 9.48
C SER A 204 -2.23 -15.27 9.28
#